data_a51fb8f2de8202f783453c807e22da27
#
_entry.id   a51fb8f2de8202f783453c807e22da27
#
_cell.length_a   1.000
_cell.length_b   1.000
_cell.length_c   1.000
_cell.angle_alpha   90.00
_cell.angle_beta   90.00
_cell.angle_gamma   90.00
#
_symmetry.space_group_name_H-M   'P 1'
#
loop_
_entity.id
_entity.type
_entity.pdbx_description
1 polymer ?
#
loop_
_entity_poly.entity_id
_entity_poly.type
_entity_poly.pdbx_seq_one_letter_code
_entity_poly.pdbx_strand_id
1 'polypeptide(L)'
;MAIVTMKALLETGVHFGHRRRRWNPKMKPYIFTERNGIHIIDLQQTAVALEKAYNLVRDMVAEGGTLLFVGTKRQAQEAIAEHALRCGMPYVNKRWLGGTLTNLRTIRQRIDHLKHLEGRRDQGGFDLLLKKEALKLNQEIIKLEDRLGGIKEMRDLPDLLFVTDVRREYIAVSEANKLNIPVIAMVDTNCDPDPIDHIIPANDDAIRANRLLISKMADAVLEGIALRKAAQAEEIEEEELFEDEDERYLGESTLAKIRAAMVDADDEAQEVDDETAEPSETTEGLETVDTKQEE
;
A
#
# COMPACT_ATOMS: atom_id res chain seq x y z
N MET A 1 -16.02 -2.18 -21.38
CA MET A 1 -17.12 -1.24 -20.97
C MET A 1 -16.48 -0.06 -20.28
N ALA A 2 -16.99 1.19 -20.45
CA ALA A 2 -16.43 2.34 -19.74
C ALA A 2 -16.62 2.18 -18.24
N ILE A 3 -15.55 2.27 -17.46
CA ILE A 3 -15.51 2.10 -15.99
C ILE A 3 -16.36 3.14 -15.28
N VAL A 4 -16.46 4.35 -15.87
CA VAL A 4 -17.27 5.46 -15.36
C VAL A 4 -17.92 6.19 -16.52
N THR A 5 -19.20 6.55 -16.38
CA THR A 5 -19.90 7.35 -17.40
C THR A 5 -19.53 8.83 -17.27
N MET A 6 -19.48 9.55 -18.38
CA MET A 6 -19.27 11.02 -18.40
C MET A 6 -20.29 11.76 -17.53
N LYS A 7 -21.53 11.26 -17.48
CA LYS A 7 -22.60 11.80 -16.64
C LYS A 7 -22.23 11.73 -15.15
N ALA A 8 -21.72 10.59 -14.67
CA ALA A 8 -21.31 10.42 -13.28
C ALA A 8 -20.14 11.35 -12.90
N LEU A 9 -19.17 11.53 -13.82
CA LEU A 9 -18.06 12.47 -13.62
C LEU A 9 -18.55 13.94 -13.51
N LEU A 10 -19.53 14.32 -14.31
CA LEU A 10 -20.13 15.66 -14.27
C LEU A 10 -20.93 15.90 -12.98
N GLU A 11 -21.76 14.94 -12.58
CA GLU A 11 -22.60 15.04 -11.39
C GLU A 11 -21.81 15.09 -10.08
N THR A 12 -20.65 14.44 -10.03
CA THR A 12 -19.77 14.44 -8.87
C THR A 12 -18.85 15.66 -8.78
N GLY A 13 -18.79 16.46 -9.87
CA GLY A 13 -18.00 17.69 -9.89
C GLY A 13 -16.50 17.48 -10.06
N VAL A 14 -16.08 16.37 -10.64
CA VAL A 14 -14.68 16.05 -10.96
C VAL A 14 -14.04 17.08 -11.87
N HIS A 15 -14.83 17.73 -12.73
CA HIS A 15 -14.39 18.70 -13.73
C HIS A 15 -14.04 20.09 -13.18
N PHE A 16 -14.39 20.40 -11.93
CA PHE A 16 -14.03 21.68 -11.34
C PHE A 16 -12.59 21.67 -10.86
N GLY A 17 -11.78 22.57 -11.38
CA GLY A 17 -10.45 22.85 -10.88
C GLY A 17 -10.42 24.07 -9.95
N HIS A 18 -9.23 24.57 -9.69
CA HIS A 18 -9.01 25.72 -8.84
C HIS A 18 -9.14 27.06 -9.61
N ARG A 19 -9.15 28.15 -8.84
CA ARG A 19 -9.16 29.50 -9.40
C ARG A 19 -7.89 29.77 -10.21
N ARG A 20 -8.02 30.50 -11.33
CA ARG A 20 -6.92 30.87 -12.23
C ARG A 20 -5.65 31.37 -11.52
N ARG A 21 -5.77 32.12 -10.42
CA ARG A 21 -4.62 32.65 -9.67
C ARG A 21 -3.76 31.57 -8.99
N ARG A 22 -4.28 30.36 -8.82
CA ARG A 22 -3.62 29.27 -8.10
C ARG A 22 -3.17 28.12 -9.03
N TRP A 23 -3.39 28.22 -10.32
CA TRP A 23 -3.12 27.13 -11.24
C TRP A 23 -1.62 26.94 -11.48
N ASN A 24 -1.23 25.74 -11.86
CA ASN A 24 0.11 25.42 -12.33
C ASN A 24 0.11 25.42 -13.87
N PRO A 25 1.03 26.17 -14.54
CA PRO A 25 1.12 26.19 -16.01
C PRO A 25 1.32 24.82 -16.64
N LYS A 26 1.98 23.87 -15.96
CA LYS A 26 2.18 22.50 -16.42
C LYS A 26 0.86 21.73 -16.58
N MET A 27 -0.19 22.14 -15.88
CA MET A 27 -1.53 21.54 -16.01
C MET A 27 -2.33 22.03 -17.22
N LYS A 28 -1.75 22.96 -18.03
CA LYS A 28 -2.42 23.48 -19.23
C LYS A 28 -2.98 22.40 -20.18
N PRO A 29 -2.30 21.28 -20.45
CA PRO A 29 -2.82 20.23 -21.34
C PRO A 29 -4.11 19.57 -20.84
N TYR A 30 -4.37 19.57 -19.53
CA TYR A 30 -5.51 18.92 -18.88
C TYR A 30 -6.70 19.85 -18.64
N ILE A 31 -6.56 21.13 -19.01
CA ILE A 31 -7.59 22.16 -18.81
C ILE A 31 -8.37 22.31 -20.12
N PHE A 32 -9.70 22.06 -20.07
CA PHE A 32 -10.60 22.24 -21.19
C PHE A 32 -10.89 23.73 -21.45
N THR A 33 -11.26 24.48 -20.40
CA THR A 33 -11.63 25.90 -20.52
C THR A 33 -11.57 26.62 -19.18
N GLU A 34 -11.80 27.92 -19.17
CA GLU A 34 -11.98 28.74 -17.97
C GLU A 34 -13.40 29.32 -17.95
N ARG A 35 -14.09 29.20 -16.81
CA ARG A 35 -15.41 29.79 -16.60
C ARG A 35 -15.49 30.44 -15.23
N ASN A 36 -15.90 31.70 -15.18
CA ASN A 36 -16.01 32.49 -13.93
C ASN A 36 -14.70 32.53 -13.10
N GLY A 37 -13.54 32.52 -13.76
CA GLY A 37 -12.23 32.55 -13.08
C GLY A 37 -11.83 31.22 -12.44
N ILE A 38 -12.50 30.13 -12.79
CA ILE A 38 -12.22 28.74 -12.37
C ILE A 38 -11.88 27.92 -13.61
N HIS A 39 -10.81 27.15 -13.54
CA HIS A 39 -10.45 26.20 -14.61
C HIS A 39 -11.39 25.01 -14.61
N ILE A 40 -11.75 24.56 -15.80
CA ILE A 40 -12.54 23.34 -16.02
C ILE A 40 -11.60 22.26 -16.57
N ILE A 41 -11.53 21.13 -15.91
CA ILE A 41 -10.72 19.98 -16.29
C ILE A 41 -11.40 19.24 -17.44
N ASP A 42 -10.60 18.73 -18.37
CA ASP A 42 -11.08 17.91 -19.48
C ASP A 42 -11.44 16.50 -19.01
N LEU A 43 -12.72 16.22 -18.93
CA LEU A 43 -13.25 14.93 -18.47
C LEU A 43 -12.99 13.78 -19.45
N GLN A 44 -12.74 14.05 -20.74
CA GLN A 44 -12.38 12.99 -21.67
C GLN A 44 -11.02 12.42 -21.31
N GLN A 45 -10.05 13.29 -21.02
CA GLN A 45 -8.74 12.87 -20.54
C GLN A 45 -8.83 12.19 -19.17
N THR A 46 -9.68 12.69 -18.25
CA THR A 46 -9.93 12.05 -16.96
C THR A 46 -10.43 10.62 -17.12
N ALA A 47 -11.41 10.39 -18.00
CA ALA A 47 -11.98 9.07 -18.23
C ALA A 47 -10.95 8.08 -18.78
N VAL A 48 -10.14 8.49 -19.77
CA VAL A 48 -9.08 7.66 -20.35
C VAL A 48 -7.96 7.37 -19.30
N ALA A 49 -7.56 8.38 -18.54
CA ALA A 49 -6.54 8.24 -17.50
C ALA A 49 -7.02 7.30 -16.38
N LEU A 50 -8.27 7.44 -15.96
CA LEU A 50 -8.90 6.57 -14.96
C LEU A 50 -8.97 5.11 -15.43
N GLU A 51 -9.31 4.87 -16.70
CA GLU A 51 -9.35 3.51 -17.28
C GLU A 51 -7.96 2.86 -17.29
N LYS A 52 -6.94 3.62 -17.68
CA LYS A 52 -5.55 3.16 -17.63
C LYS A 52 -5.11 2.83 -16.20
N ALA A 53 -5.40 3.72 -15.25
CA ALA A 53 -5.07 3.53 -13.85
C ALA A 53 -5.82 2.32 -13.24
N TYR A 54 -7.08 2.14 -13.59
CA TYR A 54 -7.88 0.99 -13.18
C TYR A 54 -7.27 -0.33 -13.64
N ASN A 55 -6.95 -0.45 -14.93
CA ASN A 55 -6.35 -1.65 -15.47
C ASN A 55 -4.98 -1.94 -14.83
N LEU A 56 -4.14 -0.90 -14.65
CA LEU A 56 -2.85 -1.04 -13.99
C LEU A 56 -2.98 -1.60 -12.57
N VAL A 57 -3.93 -1.05 -11.77
CA VAL A 57 -4.19 -1.52 -10.41
C VAL A 57 -4.70 -2.95 -10.41
N ARG A 58 -5.66 -3.27 -11.28
CA ARG A 58 -6.23 -4.62 -11.41
C ARG A 58 -5.13 -5.65 -11.72
N ASP A 59 -4.32 -5.37 -12.73
CA ASP A 59 -3.30 -6.31 -13.22
C ASP A 59 -2.19 -6.50 -12.17
N MET A 60 -1.71 -5.41 -11.55
CA MET A 60 -0.73 -5.46 -10.45
C MET A 60 -1.25 -6.26 -9.24
N VAL A 61 -2.52 -6.11 -8.87
CA VAL A 61 -3.11 -6.86 -7.75
C VAL A 61 -3.35 -8.33 -8.13
N ALA A 62 -3.66 -8.63 -9.40
CA ALA A 62 -3.75 -10.00 -9.88
C ALA A 62 -2.40 -10.74 -9.76
N GLU A 63 -1.29 -10.05 -9.95
CA GLU A 63 0.08 -10.55 -9.73
C GLU A 63 0.46 -10.64 -8.23
N GLY A 64 -0.41 -10.18 -7.33
CA GLY A 64 -0.21 -10.23 -5.87
C GLY A 64 0.33 -8.97 -5.25
N GLY A 65 0.48 -7.89 -6.00
CA GLY A 65 0.97 -6.61 -5.52
C GLY A 65 0.01 -5.89 -4.59
N THR A 66 0.54 -4.94 -3.83
CA THR A 66 -0.15 -4.18 -2.79
C THR A 66 -0.27 -2.71 -3.17
N LEU A 67 -1.51 -2.17 -3.13
CA LEU A 67 -1.81 -0.76 -3.32
C LEU A 67 -1.92 -0.04 -1.99
N LEU A 68 -1.15 1.05 -1.77
CA LEU A 68 -1.30 1.92 -0.61
C LEU A 68 -2.13 3.15 -0.95
N PHE A 69 -3.27 3.31 -0.28
CA PHE A 69 -4.12 4.50 -0.41
C PHE A 69 -3.64 5.63 0.49
N VAL A 70 -3.44 6.83 -0.09
CA VAL A 70 -2.96 8.00 0.66
C VAL A 70 -3.83 9.21 0.41
N GLY A 71 -4.35 9.79 1.50
CA GLY A 71 -5.10 11.05 1.41
C GLY A 71 -5.51 11.57 2.77
N THR A 72 -4.79 12.59 3.22
CA THR A 72 -4.98 13.21 4.55
C THR A 72 -5.92 14.42 4.50
N LYS A 73 -6.45 14.76 3.32
CA LYS A 73 -7.43 15.84 3.15
C LYS A 73 -8.77 15.45 3.76
N ARG A 74 -9.38 16.34 4.53
CA ARG A 74 -10.67 16.06 5.23
C ARG A 74 -11.76 15.52 4.30
N GLN A 75 -11.76 15.95 3.04
CA GLN A 75 -12.71 15.53 2.01
C GLN A 75 -12.48 14.08 1.52
N ALA A 76 -11.28 13.54 1.69
CA ALA A 76 -10.89 12.19 1.24
C ALA A 76 -10.78 11.17 2.39
N GLN A 77 -10.56 11.64 3.64
CA GLN A 77 -10.24 10.78 4.80
C GLN A 77 -11.22 9.62 5.00
N GLU A 78 -12.52 9.91 4.96
CA GLU A 78 -13.58 8.93 5.21
C GLU A 78 -13.67 7.94 4.04
N ALA A 79 -13.67 8.45 2.81
CA ALA A 79 -13.74 7.62 1.61
C ALA A 79 -12.54 6.67 1.49
N ILE A 80 -11.32 7.14 1.82
CA ILE A 80 -10.13 6.28 1.84
C ILE A 80 -10.27 5.16 2.86
N ALA A 81 -10.63 5.46 4.11
CA ALA A 81 -10.80 4.42 5.13
C ALA A 81 -11.86 3.40 4.73
N GLU A 82 -13.04 3.87 4.27
CA GLU A 82 -14.16 3.00 3.87
C GLU A 82 -13.76 2.06 2.72
N HIS A 83 -13.18 2.62 1.66
CA HIS A 83 -12.90 1.83 0.45
C HIS A 83 -11.64 0.99 0.57
N ALA A 84 -10.61 1.44 1.28
CA ALA A 84 -9.41 0.63 1.56
C ALA A 84 -9.73 -0.57 2.45
N LEU A 85 -10.54 -0.39 3.50
CA LEU A 85 -11.02 -1.49 4.33
C LEU A 85 -11.88 -2.49 3.52
N ARG A 86 -12.72 -1.98 2.60
CA ARG A 86 -13.55 -2.83 1.71
C ARG A 86 -12.72 -3.77 0.85
N CYS A 87 -11.56 -3.31 0.36
CA CYS A 87 -10.69 -4.12 -0.50
C CYS A 87 -9.48 -4.74 0.22
N GLY A 88 -9.36 -4.55 1.55
CA GLY A 88 -8.29 -5.13 2.36
C GLY A 88 -6.90 -4.55 2.11
N MET A 89 -6.81 -3.34 1.53
CA MET A 89 -5.55 -2.67 1.23
C MET A 89 -5.14 -1.69 2.32
N PRO A 90 -3.83 -1.47 2.55
CA PRO A 90 -3.35 -0.49 3.51
C PRO A 90 -3.69 0.95 3.09
N TYR A 91 -3.82 1.83 4.09
CA TYR A 91 -4.14 3.23 3.84
C TYR A 91 -3.57 4.19 4.88
N VAL A 92 -3.37 5.45 4.48
CA VAL A 92 -3.03 6.58 5.36
C VAL A 92 -4.03 7.71 5.11
N ASN A 93 -4.91 7.96 6.08
CA ASN A 93 -5.98 8.95 5.95
C ASN A 93 -5.89 10.15 6.90
N LYS A 94 -5.01 10.13 7.91
CA LYS A 94 -4.91 11.23 8.88
C LYS A 94 -3.69 12.11 8.67
N ARG A 95 -2.52 11.54 8.77
CA ARG A 95 -1.26 12.26 8.58
C ARG A 95 -0.18 11.32 8.06
N TRP A 96 0.45 11.69 6.97
CA TRP A 96 1.67 11.04 6.53
C TRP A 96 2.82 11.34 7.49
N LEU A 97 3.47 10.31 8.00
CA LEU A 97 4.67 10.46 8.81
C LEU A 97 5.89 10.42 7.88
N GLY A 98 6.80 11.39 8.02
CA GLY A 98 8.05 11.34 7.26
C GLY A 98 8.81 10.05 7.56
N GLY A 99 9.25 9.35 6.50
CA GLY A 99 9.91 8.07 6.61
C GLY A 99 8.98 6.85 6.62
N THR A 100 7.69 7.02 6.30
CA THR A 100 6.74 5.90 6.25
C THR A 100 7.18 4.83 5.25
N LEU A 101 7.72 5.20 4.10
CA LEU A 101 8.29 4.27 3.13
C LEU A 101 9.81 4.16 3.29
N THR A 102 10.52 5.27 3.31
CA THR A 102 11.99 5.30 3.33
C THR A 102 12.61 4.80 4.63
N ASN A 103 11.87 4.73 5.72
CA ASN A 103 12.29 4.19 7.01
C ASN A 103 11.25 3.24 7.60
N LEU A 104 10.76 2.30 6.76
CA LEU A 104 9.72 1.35 7.12
C LEU A 104 10.08 0.55 8.38
N ARG A 105 11.36 0.20 8.57
CA ARG A 105 11.83 -0.51 9.77
C ARG A 105 11.44 0.20 11.07
N THR A 106 11.62 1.52 11.14
CA THR A 106 11.24 2.30 12.33
C THR A 106 9.72 2.40 12.47
N ILE A 107 9.00 2.51 11.38
CA ILE A 107 7.52 2.51 11.38
C ILE A 107 7.00 1.16 11.88
N ARG A 108 7.57 0.03 11.46
CA ARG A 108 7.23 -1.31 11.97
C ARG A 108 7.42 -1.41 13.49
N GLN A 109 8.55 -0.95 14.00
CA GLN A 109 8.77 -0.92 15.46
C GLN A 109 7.68 -0.14 16.21
N ARG A 110 7.15 0.93 15.61
CA ARG A 110 6.02 1.69 16.19
C ARG A 110 4.69 0.95 16.06
N ILE A 111 4.48 0.21 14.98
CA ILE A 111 3.33 -0.66 14.80
C ILE A 111 3.37 -1.82 15.80
N ASP A 112 4.53 -2.44 15.99
CA ASP A 112 4.72 -3.53 16.96
C ASP A 112 4.48 -3.04 18.38
N HIS A 113 4.96 -1.82 18.72
CA HIS A 113 4.66 -1.18 19.98
C HIS A 113 3.15 -0.95 20.18
N LEU A 114 2.43 -0.50 19.13
CA LEU A 114 0.98 -0.37 19.17
C LEU A 114 0.31 -1.71 19.43
N LYS A 115 0.65 -2.76 18.66
CA LYS A 115 0.11 -4.12 18.83
C LYS A 115 0.38 -4.67 20.25
N HIS A 116 1.58 -4.40 20.79
CA HIS A 116 1.93 -4.79 22.17
C HIS A 116 1.07 -4.06 23.22
N LEU A 117 0.87 -2.75 23.09
CA LEU A 117 0.02 -1.98 24.00
C LEU A 117 -1.43 -2.43 23.96
N GLU A 118 -1.97 -2.72 22.79
CA GLU A 118 -3.33 -3.24 22.61
C GLU A 118 -3.47 -4.63 23.25
N GLY A 119 -2.55 -5.56 22.97
CA GLY A 119 -2.56 -6.89 23.56
C GLY A 119 -2.47 -6.84 25.09
N ARG A 120 -1.65 -5.94 25.65
CA ARG A 120 -1.56 -5.73 27.09
C ARG A 120 -2.85 -5.16 27.69
N ARG A 121 -3.51 -4.24 26.97
CA ARG A 121 -4.83 -3.70 27.38
C ARG A 121 -5.88 -4.79 27.39
N ASP A 122 -5.96 -5.58 26.33
CA ASP A 122 -6.99 -6.60 26.12
C ASP A 122 -6.84 -7.78 27.12
N GLN A 123 -5.62 -8.01 27.61
CA GLN A 123 -5.30 -8.95 28.70
C GLN A 123 -5.58 -8.37 30.12
N GLY A 124 -6.15 -7.16 30.23
CA GLY A 124 -6.43 -6.54 31.53
C GLY A 124 -5.20 -5.97 32.25
N GLY A 125 -4.04 -5.91 31.57
CA GLY A 125 -2.80 -5.40 32.16
C GLY A 125 -2.83 -3.93 32.58
N PHE A 126 -3.83 -3.16 32.13
CA PHE A 126 -4.02 -1.76 32.55
C PHE A 126 -4.81 -1.63 33.84
N ASP A 127 -5.57 -2.64 34.26
CA ASP A 127 -6.34 -2.61 35.50
C ASP A 127 -5.46 -2.66 36.75
N LEU A 128 -4.23 -3.20 36.61
CA LEU A 128 -3.22 -3.27 37.64
C LEU A 128 -2.41 -1.96 37.83
N LEU A 129 -2.61 -0.98 36.91
CA LEU A 129 -1.87 0.28 36.93
C LEU A 129 -2.63 1.39 37.65
N LEU A 130 -1.91 2.42 38.05
CA LEU A 130 -2.54 3.65 38.53
C LEU A 130 -3.42 4.26 37.44
N LYS A 131 -4.62 4.75 37.79
CA LYS A 131 -5.56 5.35 36.84
C LYS A 131 -4.95 6.39 35.88
N LYS A 132 -3.98 7.18 36.39
CA LYS A 132 -3.27 8.19 35.60
C LYS A 132 -2.34 7.58 34.55
N GLU A 133 -1.73 6.44 34.82
CA GLU A 133 -0.84 5.72 33.92
C GLU A 133 -1.66 4.98 32.85
N ALA A 134 -2.71 4.28 33.26
CA ALA A 134 -3.64 3.63 32.35
C ALA A 134 -4.24 4.64 31.36
N LEU A 135 -4.63 5.85 31.82
CA LEU A 135 -5.12 6.91 30.96
C LEU A 135 -4.09 7.37 29.93
N LYS A 136 -2.81 7.52 30.31
CA LYS A 136 -1.73 7.91 29.40
C LYS A 136 -1.50 6.86 28.32
N LEU A 137 -1.45 5.58 28.69
CA LEU A 137 -1.27 4.47 27.75
C LEU A 137 -2.45 4.38 26.78
N ASN A 138 -3.68 4.53 27.25
CA ASN A 138 -4.86 4.58 26.40
C ASN A 138 -4.82 5.76 25.39
N GLN A 139 -4.36 6.93 25.83
CA GLN A 139 -4.18 8.08 24.96
C GLN A 139 -3.06 7.85 23.92
N GLU A 140 -2.03 7.10 24.28
CA GLU A 140 -0.96 6.71 23.36
C GLU A 140 -1.48 5.75 22.31
N ILE A 141 -2.22 4.71 22.68
CA ILE A 141 -2.88 3.78 21.75
C ILE A 141 -3.74 4.56 20.75
N ILE A 142 -4.63 5.43 21.21
CA ILE A 142 -5.51 6.23 20.34
C ILE A 142 -4.69 7.07 19.34
N LYS A 143 -3.59 7.67 19.78
CA LYS A 143 -2.71 8.48 18.90
C LYS A 143 -1.95 7.64 17.88
N LEU A 144 -1.51 6.46 18.26
CA LEU A 144 -0.82 5.54 17.35
C LEU A 144 -1.80 4.94 16.35
N GLU A 145 -2.97 4.49 16.81
CA GLU A 145 -4.05 3.95 15.97
C GLU A 145 -4.54 4.98 14.94
N ASP A 146 -4.75 6.24 15.34
CA ASP A 146 -5.15 7.32 14.44
C ASP A 146 -4.14 7.57 13.31
N ARG A 147 -2.84 7.25 13.51
CA ARG A 147 -1.78 7.52 12.55
C ARG A 147 -1.30 6.30 11.78
N LEU A 148 -1.30 5.14 12.41
CA LEU A 148 -0.69 3.91 11.91
C LEU A 148 -1.71 2.79 11.70
N GLY A 149 -2.95 2.94 12.18
CA GLY A 149 -3.97 1.90 12.12
C GLY A 149 -4.21 1.37 10.71
N GLY A 150 -4.23 2.26 9.71
CA GLY A 150 -4.46 1.86 8.32
C GLY A 150 -3.28 1.11 7.66
N ILE A 151 -2.08 1.16 8.23
CA ILE A 151 -0.89 0.43 7.75
C ILE A 151 -0.44 -0.67 8.71
N LYS A 152 -1.25 -1.01 9.70
CA LYS A 152 -0.94 -1.96 10.77
C LYS A 152 -0.61 -3.36 10.26
N GLU A 153 -1.26 -3.79 9.19
CA GLU A 153 -1.06 -5.10 8.57
C GLU A 153 -0.07 -5.08 7.39
N MET A 154 0.45 -3.92 7.02
CA MET A 154 1.42 -3.78 5.94
C MET A 154 2.79 -4.31 6.38
N ARG A 155 3.22 -5.44 5.79
CA ARG A 155 4.50 -6.08 6.10
C ARG A 155 5.65 -5.54 5.25
N ASP A 156 5.41 -5.32 3.97
CA ASP A 156 6.41 -4.94 2.99
C ASP A 156 6.11 -3.58 2.39
N LEU A 157 7.01 -3.06 1.58
CA LEU A 157 6.75 -1.85 0.81
C LEU A 157 5.61 -2.09 -0.17
N PRO A 158 4.74 -1.10 -0.40
CA PRO A 158 3.70 -1.22 -1.41
C PRO A 158 4.31 -1.17 -2.81
N ASP A 159 3.70 -1.89 -3.75
CA ASP A 159 4.11 -1.91 -5.16
C ASP A 159 3.59 -0.69 -5.92
N LEU A 160 2.53 -0.06 -5.42
CA LEU A 160 1.88 1.08 -6.04
C LEU A 160 1.30 2.01 -4.99
N LEU A 161 1.41 3.32 -5.24
CA LEU A 161 0.84 4.36 -4.38
C LEU A 161 -0.34 5.05 -5.09
N PHE A 162 -1.49 5.16 -4.42
CA PHE A 162 -2.60 5.99 -4.89
C PHE A 162 -2.77 7.23 -4.01
N VAL A 163 -2.60 8.41 -4.58
CA VAL A 163 -2.62 9.71 -3.86
C VAL A 163 -3.80 10.57 -4.30
N THR A 164 -4.54 11.11 -3.34
CA THR A 164 -5.73 11.95 -3.63
C THR A 164 -5.44 13.44 -3.76
N ASP A 165 -4.37 13.95 -3.16
CA ASP A 165 -3.95 15.36 -3.24
C ASP A 165 -2.41 15.42 -3.25
N VAL A 166 -1.84 15.62 -4.42
CA VAL A 166 -0.37 15.65 -4.63
C VAL A 166 0.29 16.76 -3.82
N ARG A 167 -0.36 17.93 -3.73
CA ARG A 167 0.21 19.08 -3.06
C ARG A 167 0.31 18.87 -1.54
N ARG A 168 -0.67 18.21 -0.97
CA ARG A 168 -0.71 17.92 0.47
C ARG A 168 0.20 16.76 0.83
N GLU A 169 0.22 15.75 -0.02
CA GLU A 169 0.96 14.49 0.21
C GLU A 169 2.33 14.48 -0.50
N TYR A 170 2.93 15.67 -0.72
CA TYR A 170 4.21 15.80 -1.45
C TYR A 170 5.35 14.98 -0.82
N ILE A 171 5.30 14.75 0.51
CA ILE A 171 6.28 13.92 1.22
C ILE A 171 6.13 12.46 0.79
N ALA A 172 4.89 11.96 0.73
CA ALA A 172 4.59 10.60 0.31
C ALA A 172 5.06 10.34 -1.12
N VAL A 173 4.75 11.26 -2.04
CA VAL A 173 5.20 11.21 -3.45
C VAL A 173 6.72 11.25 -3.53
N SER A 174 7.38 12.13 -2.77
CA SER A 174 8.85 12.23 -2.76
C SER A 174 9.52 10.96 -2.21
N GLU A 175 8.92 10.30 -1.21
CA GLU A 175 9.42 9.04 -0.68
C GLU A 175 9.22 7.88 -1.66
N ALA A 176 8.05 7.80 -2.32
CA ALA A 176 7.76 6.80 -3.34
C ALA A 176 8.76 6.90 -4.52
N ASN A 177 8.97 8.11 -5.04
CA ASN A 177 9.91 8.35 -6.14
C ASN A 177 11.37 7.98 -5.77
N LYS A 178 11.78 8.17 -4.50
CA LYS A 178 13.12 7.75 -4.04
C LYS A 178 13.29 6.23 -4.02
N LEU A 179 12.20 5.51 -3.84
CA LEU A 179 12.18 4.04 -3.79
C LEU A 179 11.76 3.43 -5.13
N ASN A 180 11.55 4.26 -6.17
CA ASN A 180 11.04 3.84 -7.48
C ASN A 180 9.68 3.11 -7.40
N ILE A 181 8.85 3.48 -6.42
CA ILE A 181 7.48 3.00 -6.33
C ILE A 181 6.60 3.87 -7.22
N PRO A 182 5.91 3.31 -8.22
CA PRO A 182 5.07 4.08 -9.12
C PRO A 182 3.90 4.74 -8.38
N VAL A 183 3.53 5.94 -8.83
CA VAL A 183 2.50 6.77 -8.19
C VAL A 183 1.36 7.04 -9.16
N ILE A 184 0.16 6.62 -8.79
CA ILE A 184 -1.09 7.10 -9.38
C ILE A 184 -1.60 8.25 -8.51
N ALA A 185 -1.93 9.39 -9.11
CA ALA A 185 -2.49 10.49 -8.33
C ALA A 185 -3.64 11.20 -9.02
N MET A 186 -4.58 11.66 -8.19
CA MET A 186 -5.53 12.69 -8.59
C MET A 186 -4.80 14.03 -8.62
N VAL A 187 -4.77 14.68 -9.77
CA VAL A 187 -4.02 15.92 -9.98
C VAL A 187 -4.99 17.05 -10.36
N ASP A 188 -5.15 17.99 -9.45
CA ASP A 188 -5.94 19.20 -9.72
C ASP A 188 -5.09 20.27 -10.43
N THR A 189 -5.72 21.28 -10.95
CA THR A 189 -5.12 22.37 -11.72
C THR A 189 -4.06 23.20 -10.99
N ASN A 190 -3.95 23.09 -9.66
CA ASN A 190 -2.97 23.78 -8.80
C ASN A 190 -1.74 22.91 -8.45
N CYS A 191 -1.71 21.66 -8.90
CA CYS A 191 -0.66 20.70 -8.56
C CYS A 191 0.44 20.65 -9.64
N ASP A 192 1.61 20.10 -9.30
CA ASP A 192 2.66 19.76 -10.25
C ASP A 192 2.47 18.31 -10.72
N PRO A 193 2.29 18.05 -12.02
CA PRO A 193 2.14 16.71 -12.54
C PRO A 193 3.46 15.94 -12.69
N ASP A 194 4.62 16.60 -12.78
CA ASP A 194 5.89 15.98 -13.12
C ASP A 194 6.33 14.81 -12.21
N PRO A 195 6.11 14.85 -10.88
CA PRO A 195 6.54 13.76 -9.99
C PRO A 195 5.59 12.56 -9.99
N ILE A 196 4.59 12.51 -10.87
CA ILE A 196 3.53 11.50 -10.90
C ILE A 196 3.61 10.68 -12.17
N ASP A 197 3.64 9.35 -12.04
CA ASP A 197 3.73 8.43 -13.18
C ASP A 197 2.39 8.30 -13.91
N HIS A 198 1.29 8.19 -13.15
CA HIS A 198 -0.06 8.03 -13.70
C HIS A 198 -0.99 9.13 -13.19
N ILE A 199 -1.16 10.14 -14.02
CA ILE A 199 -1.94 11.33 -13.70
C ILE A 199 -3.42 11.08 -14.00
N ILE A 200 -4.29 11.28 -13.01
CA ILE A 200 -5.74 11.36 -13.19
C ILE A 200 -6.15 12.82 -12.97
N PRO A 201 -6.40 13.59 -14.04
CA PRO A 201 -6.82 14.99 -13.89
C PRO A 201 -8.20 15.03 -13.22
N ALA A 202 -8.27 15.56 -12.00
CA ALA A 202 -9.50 15.54 -11.22
C ALA A 202 -9.51 16.59 -10.12
N ASN A 203 -10.71 16.95 -9.67
CA ASN A 203 -10.93 17.81 -8.52
C ASN A 203 -10.65 17.06 -7.22
N ASP A 204 -9.74 17.56 -6.42
CA ASP A 204 -9.37 17.01 -5.10
C ASP A 204 -10.17 17.61 -3.93
N ASP A 205 -10.94 18.69 -4.15
CA ASP A 205 -11.73 19.38 -3.13
C ASP A 205 -13.15 18.82 -2.95
N ALA A 206 -13.72 18.21 -3.98
CA ALA A 206 -15.09 17.72 -3.96
C ALA A 206 -15.17 16.32 -3.30
N ILE A 207 -15.91 16.20 -2.19
CA ILE A 207 -16.11 14.93 -1.46
C ILE A 207 -16.68 13.84 -2.39
N ARG A 208 -17.63 14.19 -3.27
CA ARG A 208 -18.25 13.25 -4.20
C ARG A 208 -17.28 12.77 -5.29
N ALA A 209 -16.40 13.66 -5.76
CA ALA A 209 -15.35 13.32 -6.74
C ALA A 209 -14.33 12.35 -6.13
N ASN A 210 -13.82 12.68 -4.94
CA ASN A 210 -12.91 11.83 -4.19
C ASN A 210 -13.51 10.44 -3.96
N ARG A 211 -14.75 10.37 -3.45
CA ARG A 211 -15.43 9.10 -3.18
C ARG A 211 -15.60 8.27 -4.44
N LEU A 212 -15.98 8.88 -5.57
CA LEU A 212 -16.13 8.17 -6.84
C LEU A 212 -14.81 7.55 -7.31
N LEU A 213 -13.73 8.35 -7.36
CA LEU A 213 -12.45 7.90 -7.88
C LEU A 213 -11.77 6.87 -6.96
N ILE A 214 -11.82 7.08 -5.64
CA ILE A 214 -11.32 6.11 -4.66
C ILE A 214 -12.11 4.79 -4.74
N SER A 215 -13.45 4.87 -4.86
CA SER A 215 -14.30 3.69 -5.05
C SER A 215 -13.89 2.89 -6.28
N LYS A 216 -13.58 3.56 -7.41
CA LYS A 216 -13.16 2.89 -8.63
C LYS A 216 -11.79 2.22 -8.50
N MET A 217 -10.85 2.84 -7.80
CA MET A 217 -9.57 2.19 -7.49
C MET A 217 -9.77 0.95 -6.60
N ALA A 218 -10.64 1.03 -5.60
CA ALA A 218 -10.97 -0.13 -4.78
C ALA A 218 -11.73 -1.23 -5.55
N ASP A 219 -12.58 -0.86 -6.53
CA ASP A 219 -13.22 -1.83 -7.43
C ASP A 219 -12.19 -2.57 -8.29
N ALA A 220 -11.15 -1.85 -8.77
CA ALA A 220 -10.04 -2.45 -9.52
C ALA A 220 -9.24 -3.46 -8.66
N VAL A 221 -8.99 -3.13 -7.40
CA VAL A 221 -8.34 -4.05 -6.45
C VAL A 221 -9.17 -5.31 -6.25
N LEU A 222 -10.48 -5.19 -6.05
CA LEU A 222 -11.37 -6.34 -5.84
C LEU A 222 -11.44 -7.23 -7.09
N GLU A 223 -11.45 -6.63 -8.29
CA GLU A 223 -11.39 -7.38 -9.55
C GLU A 223 -10.05 -8.12 -9.68
N GLY A 224 -8.91 -7.47 -9.37
CA GLY A 224 -7.59 -8.10 -9.37
C GLY A 224 -7.49 -9.28 -8.39
N ILE A 225 -8.03 -9.13 -7.17
CA ILE A 225 -8.10 -10.22 -6.18
C ILE A 225 -8.94 -11.39 -6.72
N ALA A 226 -10.06 -11.09 -7.41
CA ALA A 226 -10.90 -12.14 -7.99
C ALA A 226 -10.18 -12.89 -9.12
N LEU A 227 -9.47 -12.18 -9.99
CA LEU A 227 -8.66 -12.78 -11.06
C LEU A 227 -7.54 -13.66 -10.49
N ARG A 228 -6.83 -13.20 -9.46
CA ARG A 228 -5.80 -14.00 -8.80
C ARG A 228 -6.35 -15.29 -8.21
N LYS A 229 -7.51 -15.21 -7.52
CA LYS A 229 -8.15 -16.41 -6.96
C LYS A 229 -8.61 -17.38 -8.05
N ALA A 230 -9.10 -16.87 -9.19
CA ALA A 230 -9.49 -17.72 -10.31
C ALA A 230 -8.27 -18.43 -10.91
N ALA A 231 -7.17 -17.72 -11.14
CA ALA A 231 -5.93 -18.30 -11.64
C ALA A 231 -5.37 -19.38 -10.69
N GLN A 232 -5.36 -19.11 -9.37
CA GLN A 232 -4.92 -20.10 -8.37
C GLN A 232 -5.82 -21.33 -8.31
N ALA A 233 -7.12 -21.20 -8.55
CA ALA A 233 -8.02 -22.32 -8.60
C ALA A 233 -7.80 -23.17 -9.87
N GLU A 234 -7.53 -22.53 -11.01
CA GLU A 234 -7.18 -23.22 -12.25
C GLU A 234 -5.85 -23.98 -12.12
N GLU A 235 -4.83 -23.38 -11.49
CA GLU A 235 -3.55 -24.05 -11.22
C GLU A 235 -3.72 -25.31 -10.35
N ILE A 236 -4.54 -25.22 -9.28
CA ILE A 236 -4.81 -26.37 -8.39
C ILE A 236 -5.57 -27.49 -9.15
N GLU A 237 -6.59 -27.13 -9.95
CA GLU A 237 -7.32 -28.11 -10.76
C GLU A 237 -6.42 -28.79 -11.79
N GLU A 238 -5.48 -28.05 -12.40
CA GLU A 238 -4.51 -28.62 -13.32
C GLU A 238 -3.53 -29.55 -12.60
N GLU A 239 -3.01 -29.18 -11.41
CA GLU A 239 -2.14 -30.03 -10.59
C GLU A 239 -2.85 -31.33 -10.17
N GLU A 240 -4.11 -31.24 -9.69
CA GLU A 240 -4.90 -32.41 -9.34
C GLU A 240 -5.13 -33.36 -10.55
N LEU A 241 -5.38 -32.80 -11.74
CA LEU A 241 -5.54 -33.57 -12.96
C LEU A 241 -4.24 -34.30 -13.38
N PHE A 242 -3.09 -33.65 -13.23
CA PHE A 242 -1.78 -34.28 -13.48
C PHE A 242 -1.48 -35.38 -12.47
N GLU A 243 -1.78 -35.19 -11.17
CA GLU A 243 -1.60 -36.22 -10.14
C GLU A 243 -2.48 -37.46 -10.44
N ASP A 244 -3.74 -37.25 -10.85
CA ASP A 244 -4.66 -38.33 -11.22
C ASP A 244 -4.21 -39.10 -12.48
N GLU A 245 -3.64 -38.41 -13.46
CA GLU A 245 -3.05 -39.05 -14.65
C GLU A 245 -1.79 -39.87 -14.30
N ASP A 246 -0.90 -39.34 -13.47
CA ASP A 246 0.28 -40.03 -12.99
C ASP A 246 -0.06 -41.29 -12.14
N GLU A 247 -1.11 -41.22 -11.31
CA GLU A 247 -1.62 -42.39 -10.59
C GLU A 247 -2.12 -43.51 -11.53
N ARG A 248 -2.73 -43.13 -12.65
CA ARG A 248 -3.16 -44.09 -13.69
C ARG A 248 -2.02 -44.77 -14.43
N TYR A 249 -0.91 -44.05 -14.69
CA TYR A 249 0.21 -44.58 -15.50
C TYR A 249 1.31 -45.21 -14.69
N LEU A 250 1.57 -44.80 -13.46
CA LEU A 250 2.75 -45.23 -12.67
C LEU A 250 2.45 -46.30 -11.61
N GLY A 251 1.20 -46.54 -11.24
CA GLY A 251 0.80 -47.48 -10.19
C GLY A 251 1.22 -47.04 -8.76
N GLU A 252 0.40 -47.32 -7.75
CA GLU A 252 0.57 -46.84 -6.35
C GLU A 252 1.99 -47.07 -5.76
N SER A 253 2.63 -48.22 -6.10
CA SER A 253 3.95 -48.57 -5.54
C SER A 253 5.11 -47.70 -6.10
N THR A 254 4.98 -47.20 -7.31
CA THR A 254 6.00 -46.34 -7.95
C THR A 254 5.86 -44.90 -7.52
N LEU A 255 4.65 -44.41 -7.39
CA LEU A 255 4.33 -43.08 -6.85
C LEU A 255 4.77 -42.94 -5.39
N ALA A 256 4.53 -43.94 -4.55
CA ALA A 256 5.02 -43.94 -3.18
C ALA A 256 6.55 -43.82 -3.08
N LYS A 257 7.28 -44.41 -4.02
CA LYS A 257 8.77 -44.31 -4.09
C LYS A 257 9.22 -42.93 -4.57
N ILE A 258 8.52 -42.33 -5.53
CA ILE A 258 8.84 -40.99 -6.04
C ILE A 258 8.53 -39.95 -4.97
N ARG A 259 7.37 -40.02 -4.28
CA ARG A 259 7.02 -39.13 -3.15
C ARG A 259 8.03 -39.25 -2.00
N ALA A 260 8.47 -40.45 -1.65
CA ALA A 260 9.53 -40.67 -0.65
C ALA A 260 10.87 -40.05 -1.07
N ALA A 261 11.25 -40.19 -2.33
CA ALA A 261 12.49 -39.60 -2.84
C ALA A 261 12.46 -38.07 -2.95
N MET A 262 11.29 -37.46 -3.18
CA MET A 262 11.11 -36.02 -3.17
C MET A 262 11.18 -35.43 -1.75
N VAL A 263 10.57 -36.11 -0.76
CA VAL A 263 10.67 -35.69 0.65
C VAL A 263 12.11 -35.77 1.15
N ASP A 264 12.85 -36.85 0.79
CA ASP A 264 14.27 -36.97 1.15
C ASP A 264 15.14 -35.88 0.48
N ALA A 265 14.80 -35.43 -0.72
CA ALA A 265 15.51 -34.35 -1.43
C ALA A 265 15.20 -32.94 -0.83
N ASP A 266 13.96 -32.69 -0.36
CA ASP A 266 13.61 -31.45 0.31
C ASP A 266 14.22 -31.35 1.71
N ASP A 267 14.33 -32.47 2.44
CA ASP A 267 15.02 -32.52 3.73
C ASP A 267 16.53 -32.29 3.58
N GLU A 268 17.18 -32.90 2.54
CA GLU A 268 18.59 -32.60 2.23
C GLU A 268 18.84 -31.15 1.81
N ALA A 269 17.90 -30.51 1.10
CA ALA A 269 17.99 -29.10 0.72
C ALA A 269 17.86 -28.14 1.93
N GLN A 270 17.05 -28.50 2.94
CA GLN A 270 16.90 -27.72 4.17
C GLN A 270 18.09 -27.88 5.12
N GLU A 271 18.73 -29.05 5.19
CA GLU A 271 19.96 -29.26 5.99
C GLU A 271 21.15 -28.46 5.45
N VAL A 272 21.24 -28.25 4.14
CA VAL A 272 22.35 -27.48 3.51
C VAL A 272 22.21 -25.96 3.80
N ASP A 273 21.00 -25.44 3.96
CA ASP A 273 20.77 -24.04 4.31
C ASP A 273 21.02 -23.75 5.80
N ASP A 274 20.89 -24.75 6.70
CA ASP A 274 21.12 -24.59 8.13
C ASP A 274 22.61 -24.71 8.52
N GLU A 275 23.42 -25.47 7.77
CA GLU A 275 24.88 -25.58 8.00
C GLU A 275 25.66 -24.31 7.59
N THR A 276 25.06 -23.39 6.83
CA THR A 276 25.71 -22.12 6.42
C THR A 276 25.49 -20.97 7.40
N ALA A 277 24.79 -21.18 8.50
CA ALA A 277 24.41 -20.14 9.49
C ALA A 277 25.17 -20.23 10.84
N GLU A 278 26.34 -20.87 10.94
CA GLU A 278 27.16 -20.75 12.16
C GLU A 278 27.97 -19.44 12.17
N PRO A 279 27.89 -18.64 13.25
CA PRO A 279 28.74 -17.45 13.41
C PRO A 279 30.13 -17.87 13.88
N SER A 280 31.14 -17.51 13.11
CA SER A 280 32.56 -17.61 13.53
C SER A 280 32.83 -16.73 14.74
N GLU A 281 32.89 -17.34 15.91
CA GLU A 281 33.58 -16.77 17.07
C GLU A 281 35.10 -16.81 16.81
N THR A 282 35.72 -15.66 16.70
CA THR A 282 37.15 -15.48 16.90
C THR A 282 37.39 -14.72 18.18
N THR A 283 37.77 -15.48 19.19
CA THR A 283 38.51 -15.04 20.39
C THR A 283 39.93 -14.62 20.00
N GLU A 284 40.48 -13.78 20.90
CA GLU A 284 41.89 -13.37 21.09
C GLU A 284 42.12 -11.90 20.66
N GLY A 285 42.73 -11.04 21.46
CA GLY A 285 43.54 -11.25 22.65
C GLY A 285 43.72 -9.92 23.38
N LEU A 286 43.87 -10.02 24.65
CA LEU A 286 44.36 -8.94 25.55
C LEU A 286 45.76 -8.49 25.14
N GLU A 287 45.97 -7.19 25.00
CA GLU A 287 47.25 -6.57 25.41
C GLU A 287 46.99 -5.21 26.03
N THR A 288 47.30 -5.16 27.27
CA THR A 288 47.47 -3.97 28.12
C THR A 288 48.74 -3.24 27.74
N VAL A 289 48.65 -1.95 27.47
CA VAL A 289 49.80 -1.04 27.66
C VAL A 289 49.32 0.24 28.34
N ASP A 290 49.78 0.38 29.58
CA ASP A 290 49.92 1.62 30.32
C ASP A 290 50.78 2.65 29.52
N THR A 291 50.49 3.91 29.57
CA THR A 291 51.34 4.95 30.18
C THR A 291 50.99 6.37 29.76
N LYS A 292 50.65 7.18 30.77
CA LYS A 292 51.11 8.56 31.05
C LYS A 292 50.97 9.70 30.05
N GLN A 293 50.23 10.70 30.50
CA GLN A 293 50.64 12.07 30.96
C GLN A 293 50.93 13.12 29.89
N GLU A 294 50.33 14.28 30.17
CA GLU A 294 50.73 15.67 29.88
C GLU A 294 50.44 16.18 28.46
N GLU A 295 49.62 17.22 28.28
CA GLU A 295 49.47 18.59 28.81
C GLU A 295 48.04 19.11 28.57
#